data_e4008d6a8f3bdafdc0338d77b315a299
#
_entry.id   e4008d6a8f3bdafdc0338d77b315a299
#
_cell.length_a   1.000
_cell.length_b   1.000
_cell.length_c   1.000
_cell.angle_alpha   90.00
_cell.angle_beta   90.00
_cell.angle_gamma   90.00
#
_symmetry.space_group_name_H-M   'P 1'
#
loop_
_entity.id
_entity.type
_entity.pdbx_description
1 polymer ?
#
loop_
_entity_poly.entity_id
_entity_poly.type
_entity_poly.pdbx_seq_one_letter_code
_entity_poly.pdbx_strand_id
1 'polypeptide(L)'
;VHDPAAFLAAIIESSEDAIVSKSLHGTITTWNKGAERLFGYSAAEAVGKPITMLIPEDRLDEEPAILARIHAGERVHHFETIRRRKDGTLLDISLTISPIRNGDGKIIGASKIARDISDRKRAAERQDLLLREMHHRVKNLFAITGSIITLAARTAQTPGELASTMKDRLVALSQAPATKLFKSVPRRCSSCCPACFHHTERAGNSSGTFMAKTYRSAPSA
;
A
#
# COMPACT_ATOMS: atom_id res chain seq x y z
N VAL A 1 5.33 48.84 -2.62
CA VAL A 1 5.11 48.07 -3.86
C VAL A 1 5.64 46.67 -3.57
N HIS A 2 4.78 45.66 -3.51
CA HIS A 2 5.21 44.29 -3.29
C HIS A 2 5.86 43.78 -4.59
N ASP A 3 7.06 43.25 -4.48
CA ASP A 3 7.71 42.52 -5.58
C ASP A 3 6.92 41.19 -5.82
N PRO A 4 6.21 41.06 -6.95
CA PRO A 4 5.43 39.84 -7.21
C PRO A 4 6.28 38.57 -7.25
N ALA A 5 7.54 38.67 -7.65
CA ALA A 5 8.44 37.52 -7.72
C ALA A 5 8.86 37.05 -6.32
N ALA A 6 9.18 38.00 -5.42
CA ALA A 6 9.49 37.70 -4.03
C ALA A 6 8.27 37.13 -3.28
N PHE A 7 7.07 37.64 -3.57
CA PHE A 7 5.84 37.11 -2.96
C PHE A 7 5.53 35.69 -3.42
N LEU A 8 5.64 35.38 -4.71
CA LEU A 8 5.47 34.02 -5.23
C LEU A 8 6.51 33.05 -4.67
N ALA A 9 7.77 33.50 -4.56
CA ALA A 9 8.83 32.69 -3.95
C ALA A 9 8.50 32.34 -2.49
N ALA A 10 8.02 33.34 -1.70
CA ALA A 10 7.63 33.09 -0.31
C ALA A 10 6.48 32.10 -0.18
N ILE A 11 5.48 32.13 -1.07
CA ILE A 11 4.38 31.14 -1.10
C ILE A 11 4.92 29.74 -1.36
N ILE A 12 5.80 29.58 -2.35
CA ILE A 12 6.40 28.29 -2.71
C ILE A 12 7.24 27.75 -1.55
N GLU A 13 8.04 28.61 -0.92
CA GLU A 13 8.90 28.21 0.22
C GLU A 13 8.08 27.84 1.46
N SER A 14 6.93 28.47 1.70
CA SER A 14 6.05 28.17 2.85
C SER A 14 5.21 26.90 2.66
N SER A 15 5.15 26.35 1.46
CA SER A 15 4.35 25.16 1.17
C SER A 15 4.86 23.92 1.93
N GLU A 16 3.93 23.15 2.48
CA GLU A 16 4.25 21.83 3.05
C GLU A 16 4.53 20.79 1.97
N ASP A 17 3.89 20.89 0.81
CA ASP A 17 4.13 20.02 -0.32
C ASP A 17 5.51 20.29 -0.94
N ALA A 18 6.15 19.26 -1.42
CA ALA A 18 7.40 19.40 -2.16
C ALA A 18 7.11 19.97 -3.56
N ILE A 19 7.61 21.17 -3.83
CA ILE A 19 7.49 21.84 -5.11
C ILE A 19 8.88 21.88 -5.76
N VAL A 20 8.99 21.22 -6.91
CA VAL A 20 10.25 21.05 -7.64
C VAL A 20 10.03 21.40 -9.10
N SER A 21 10.93 22.16 -9.70
CA SER A 21 10.96 22.31 -11.15
C SER A 21 12.18 21.62 -11.75
N LYS A 22 12.05 21.24 -13.01
CA LYS A 22 13.14 20.63 -13.79
C LYS A 22 13.11 21.07 -15.23
N SER A 23 14.27 21.01 -15.86
CA SER A 23 14.41 21.20 -17.31
C SER A 23 13.80 20.01 -18.07
N LEU A 24 13.67 20.14 -19.42
CA LEU A 24 13.26 19.03 -20.29
C LEU A 24 14.29 17.90 -20.37
N HIS A 25 15.52 18.12 -19.90
CA HIS A 25 16.57 17.10 -19.78
C HIS A 25 16.56 16.39 -18.42
N GLY A 26 15.55 16.67 -17.57
CA GLY A 26 15.41 16.03 -16.26
C GLY A 26 16.28 16.64 -15.17
N THR A 27 16.98 17.75 -15.40
CA THR A 27 17.81 18.43 -14.41
C THR A 27 16.94 19.31 -13.51
N ILE A 28 17.08 19.17 -12.19
CA ILE A 28 16.35 19.96 -11.17
C ILE A 28 16.82 21.43 -11.27
N THR A 29 15.86 22.35 -11.33
CA THR A 29 16.09 23.79 -11.43
C THR A 29 15.65 24.57 -10.20
N THR A 30 14.58 24.11 -9.50
CA THR A 30 14.15 24.69 -8.21
C THR A 30 13.81 23.60 -7.21
N TRP A 31 13.94 23.95 -5.91
CA TRP A 31 13.75 23.02 -4.81
C TRP A 31 13.30 23.79 -3.58
N ASN A 32 12.05 23.67 -3.15
CA ASN A 32 11.53 24.40 -2.01
C ASN A 32 11.81 23.70 -0.67
N LYS A 33 11.48 24.38 0.43
CA LYS A 33 11.60 23.81 1.78
C LYS A 33 10.77 22.55 2.01
N GLY A 34 9.59 22.43 1.36
CA GLY A 34 8.79 21.21 1.37
C GLY A 34 9.54 20.00 0.78
N ALA A 35 10.25 20.24 -0.31
CA ALA A 35 11.08 19.20 -0.94
C ALA A 35 12.29 18.81 -0.08
N GLU A 36 12.93 19.77 0.61
CA GLU A 36 14.00 19.47 1.56
C GLU A 36 13.52 18.55 2.69
N ARG A 37 12.36 18.88 3.28
CA ARG A 37 11.75 18.04 4.34
C ARG A 37 11.34 16.67 3.85
N LEU A 38 10.73 16.60 2.67
CA LEU A 38 10.20 15.37 2.11
C LEU A 38 11.31 14.40 1.69
N PHE A 39 12.31 14.89 0.97
CA PHE A 39 13.33 14.03 0.34
C PHE A 39 14.67 13.99 1.11
N GLY A 40 14.91 14.92 2.03
CA GLY A 40 16.12 14.95 2.85
C GLY A 40 17.35 15.54 2.17
N TYR A 41 17.23 16.05 0.93
CA TYR A 41 18.29 16.79 0.25
C TYR A 41 18.06 18.29 0.42
N SER A 42 19.10 19.05 0.70
CA SER A 42 19.06 20.51 0.65
C SER A 42 18.95 21.00 -0.81
N ALA A 43 18.49 22.23 -1.00
CA ALA A 43 18.43 22.85 -2.33
C ALA A 43 19.82 22.89 -3.00
N ALA A 44 20.87 23.17 -2.24
CA ALA A 44 22.24 23.19 -2.73
C ALA A 44 22.73 21.81 -3.24
N GLU A 45 22.23 20.73 -2.67
CA GLU A 45 22.55 19.36 -3.09
C GLU A 45 21.71 18.89 -4.28
N ALA A 46 20.44 19.34 -4.37
CA ALA A 46 19.48 18.85 -5.34
C ALA A 46 19.50 19.63 -6.66
N VAL A 47 19.62 20.98 -6.61
CA VAL A 47 19.63 21.82 -7.82
C VAL A 47 20.83 21.49 -8.69
N GLY A 48 20.59 21.34 -9.99
CA GLY A 48 21.61 20.91 -10.95
C GLY A 48 21.80 19.39 -11.05
N LYS A 49 21.17 18.60 -10.18
CA LYS A 49 21.23 17.13 -10.26
C LYS A 49 20.06 16.58 -11.09
N PRO A 50 20.20 15.35 -11.64
CA PRO A 50 19.10 14.70 -12.33
C PRO A 50 18.01 14.29 -11.36
N ILE A 51 16.74 14.47 -11.76
CA ILE A 51 15.57 14.09 -10.94
C ILE A 51 15.51 12.58 -10.66
N THR A 52 16.21 11.79 -11.47
CA THR A 52 16.31 10.34 -11.30
C THR A 52 16.97 9.92 -9.99
N MET A 53 17.70 10.82 -9.32
CA MET A 53 18.26 10.56 -7.98
C MET A 53 17.17 10.18 -6.94
N LEU A 54 15.94 10.62 -7.16
CA LEU A 54 14.79 10.33 -6.30
C LEU A 54 14.04 9.06 -6.73
N ILE A 55 14.37 8.49 -7.87
CA ILE A 55 13.63 7.39 -8.48
C ILE A 55 14.32 6.08 -8.13
N PRO A 56 13.63 5.10 -7.53
CA PRO A 56 14.16 3.76 -7.34
C PRO A 56 14.52 3.11 -8.70
N GLU A 57 15.49 2.20 -8.70
CA GLU A 57 16.03 1.60 -9.93
C GLU A 57 14.98 0.83 -10.75
N ASP A 58 14.02 0.21 -10.08
CA ASP A 58 12.91 -0.55 -10.67
C ASP A 58 11.83 0.34 -11.32
N ARG A 59 11.96 1.68 -11.24
CA ARG A 59 10.98 2.65 -11.73
C ARG A 59 11.56 3.75 -12.61
N LEU A 60 12.77 3.58 -13.08
CA LEU A 60 13.45 4.58 -13.92
C LEU A 60 12.73 4.85 -15.24
N ASP A 61 11.94 3.91 -15.73
CA ASP A 61 11.10 4.01 -16.91
C ASP A 61 9.94 5.02 -16.79
N GLU A 62 9.54 5.37 -15.56
CA GLU A 62 8.49 6.38 -15.33
C GLU A 62 8.91 7.77 -15.83
N GLU A 63 10.17 8.13 -15.71
CA GLU A 63 10.64 9.48 -16.06
C GLU A 63 10.56 9.78 -17.55
N PRO A 64 11.03 8.91 -18.47
CA PRO A 64 10.82 9.08 -19.91
C PRO A 64 9.34 9.16 -20.31
N ALA A 65 8.48 8.33 -19.71
CA ALA A 65 7.05 8.34 -19.96
C ALA A 65 6.39 9.66 -19.53
N ILE A 66 6.77 10.20 -18.37
CA ILE A 66 6.31 11.51 -17.89
C ILE A 66 6.80 12.63 -18.82
N LEU A 67 8.08 12.61 -19.23
CA LEU A 67 8.63 13.63 -20.12
C LEU A 67 7.94 13.63 -21.48
N ALA A 68 7.62 12.49 -22.05
CA ALA A 68 6.89 12.39 -23.31
C ALA A 68 5.51 13.11 -23.21
N ARG A 69 4.79 12.91 -22.12
CA ARG A 69 3.51 13.58 -21.88
C ARG A 69 3.67 15.10 -21.70
N ILE A 70 4.70 15.53 -20.98
CA ILE A 70 5.01 16.95 -20.80
C ILE A 70 5.36 17.60 -22.14
N HIS A 71 6.15 16.94 -23.00
CA HIS A 71 6.45 17.43 -24.34
C HIS A 71 5.20 17.57 -25.22
N ALA A 72 4.20 16.68 -25.06
CA ALA A 72 2.90 16.81 -25.71
C ALA A 72 2.02 17.94 -25.10
N GLY A 73 2.51 18.61 -24.05
CA GLY A 73 1.78 19.70 -23.37
C GLY A 73 0.73 19.21 -22.37
N GLU A 74 0.72 17.91 -22.07
CA GLU A 74 -0.21 17.30 -21.12
C GLU A 74 0.19 17.58 -19.67
N ARG A 75 -0.82 17.53 -18.79
CA ARG A 75 -0.62 17.50 -17.34
C ARG A 75 -0.76 16.07 -16.83
N VAL A 76 0.04 15.71 -15.86
CA VAL A 76 -0.08 14.44 -15.12
C VAL A 76 -0.68 14.76 -13.75
N HIS A 77 -1.87 14.22 -13.47
CA HIS A 77 -2.57 14.44 -12.20
C HIS A 77 -2.62 13.16 -11.39
N HIS A 78 -2.43 13.30 -10.07
CA HIS A 78 -2.60 12.21 -9.08
C HIS A 78 -1.84 10.92 -9.45
N PHE A 79 -0.64 11.04 -9.99
CA PHE A 79 0.22 9.90 -10.28
C PHE A 79 0.84 9.38 -8.99
N GLU A 80 0.28 8.31 -8.46
CA GLU A 80 0.82 7.67 -7.25
C GLU A 80 2.00 6.79 -7.62
N THR A 81 3.10 6.98 -6.91
CA THR A 81 4.35 6.25 -7.14
C THR A 81 5.23 6.24 -5.90
N ILE A 82 6.35 5.53 -5.99
CA ILE A 82 7.35 5.43 -4.93
C ILE A 82 8.57 6.25 -5.30
N ARG A 83 9.10 6.98 -4.32
CA ARG A 83 10.36 7.71 -4.45
C ARG A 83 11.29 7.37 -3.30
N ARG A 84 12.58 7.62 -3.50
CA ARG A 84 13.65 7.33 -2.54
C ARG A 84 14.17 8.63 -1.93
N ARG A 85 14.24 8.66 -0.61
CA ARG A 85 14.88 9.74 0.16
C ARG A 85 16.39 9.61 0.12
N LYS A 86 17.08 10.66 0.62
CA LYS A 86 18.55 10.69 0.78
C LYS A 86 19.08 9.54 1.66
N ASP A 87 18.34 9.18 2.70
CA ASP A 87 18.68 8.09 3.62
C ASP A 87 18.38 6.68 3.06
N GLY A 88 17.87 6.61 1.81
CA GLY A 88 17.50 5.36 1.16
C GLY A 88 16.07 4.89 1.44
N THR A 89 15.33 5.52 2.35
CA THR A 89 13.94 5.13 2.64
C THR A 89 13.02 5.39 1.46
N LEU A 90 12.04 4.52 1.29
CA LEU A 90 11.03 4.63 0.24
C LEU A 90 9.81 5.39 0.75
N LEU A 91 9.27 6.24 -0.10
CA LEU A 91 8.10 7.09 0.13
C LEU A 91 7.01 6.80 -0.87
N ASP A 92 5.80 6.61 -0.40
CA ASP A 92 4.61 6.69 -1.25
C ASP A 92 4.24 8.15 -1.46
N ILE A 93 4.26 8.61 -2.70
CA ILE A 93 3.90 9.98 -3.05
C ILE A 93 2.83 10.05 -4.12
N SER A 94 2.05 11.12 -4.08
CA SER A 94 1.18 11.54 -5.18
C SER A 94 1.82 12.71 -5.90
N LEU A 95 2.02 12.58 -7.21
CA LEU A 95 2.62 13.59 -8.07
C LEU A 95 1.57 14.29 -8.92
N THR A 96 1.68 15.61 -8.99
CA THR A 96 1.07 16.41 -10.04
C THR A 96 2.18 17.10 -10.82
N ILE A 97 2.19 16.92 -12.15
CA ILE A 97 3.26 17.45 -12.99
C ILE A 97 2.62 18.27 -14.10
N SER A 98 3.13 19.48 -14.28
CA SER A 98 2.63 20.44 -15.29
C SER A 98 3.77 20.99 -16.13
N PRO A 99 3.58 21.20 -17.43
CA PRO A 99 4.58 21.87 -18.28
C PRO A 99 4.75 23.34 -17.86
N ILE A 100 5.99 23.79 -17.79
CA ILE A 100 6.35 25.20 -17.65
C ILE A 100 6.56 25.77 -19.03
N ARG A 101 5.89 26.90 -19.34
CA ARG A 101 6.00 27.59 -20.63
C ARG A 101 6.69 28.94 -20.44
N ASN A 102 7.47 29.33 -21.44
CA ASN A 102 8.01 30.70 -21.52
C ASN A 102 6.97 31.69 -22.07
N GLY A 103 7.33 32.97 -22.21
CA GLY A 103 6.47 34.02 -22.75
C GLY A 103 5.93 33.75 -24.17
N ASP A 104 6.63 32.95 -24.97
CA ASP A 104 6.24 32.55 -26.32
C ASP A 104 5.37 31.29 -26.36
N GLY A 105 4.98 30.76 -25.19
CA GLY A 105 4.18 29.55 -25.08
C GLY A 105 4.96 28.24 -25.25
N LYS A 106 6.27 28.28 -25.50
CA LYS A 106 7.13 27.11 -25.67
C LYS A 106 7.37 26.44 -24.31
N ILE A 107 7.28 25.12 -24.26
CA ILE A 107 7.58 24.35 -23.07
C ILE A 107 9.10 24.37 -22.83
N ILE A 108 9.50 24.82 -21.64
CA ILE A 108 10.91 24.95 -21.22
C ILE A 108 11.28 24.03 -20.05
N GLY A 109 10.28 23.40 -19.42
CA GLY A 109 10.50 22.52 -18.27
C GLY A 109 9.20 21.99 -17.73
N ALA A 110 9.28 21.38 -16.56
CA ALA A 110 8.13 20.85 -15.84
C ALA A 110 8.19 21.24 -14.35
N SER A 111 7.03 21.61 -13.78
CA SER A 111 6.80 21.75 -12.35
C SER A 111 6.24 20.45 -11.81
N LYS A 112 6.77 19.97 -10.68
CA LYS A 112 6.29 18.79 -9.95
C LYS A 112 5.87 19.21 -8.56
N ILE A 113 4.66 18.83 -8.16
CA ILE A 113 4.18 18.93 -6.78
C ILE A 113 4.09 17.49 -6.27
N ALA A 114 4.83 17.20 -5.21
CA ALA A 114 4.83 15.88 -4.57
C ALA A 114 4.25 16.00 -3.16
N ARG A 115 3.26 15.16 -2.88
CA ARG A 115 2.64 15.04 -1.56
C ARG A 115 2.90 13.65 -1.01
N ASP A 116 3.34 13.55 0.24
CA ASP A 116 3.44 12.29 0.97
C ASP A 116 2.04 11.72 1.21
N ILE A 117 1.81 10.49 0.77
CA ILE A 117 0.56 9.76 0.97
C ILE A 117 0.75 8.51 1.83
N SER A 118 1.93 8.34 2.44
CA SER A 118 2.27 7.16 3.23
C SER A 118 1.34 6.96 4.42
N ASP A 119 0.97 8.05 5.12
CA ASP A 119 0.01 7.98 6.23
C ASP A 119 -1.39 7.61 5.75
N ARG A 120 -1.83 8.17 4.63
CA ARG A 120 -3.13 7.86 4.01
C ARG A 120 -3.20 6.39 3.63
N LYS A 121 -2.17 5.85 2.96
CA LYS A 121 -2.11 4.44 2.59
C LYS A 121 -2.10 3.52 3.81
N ARG A 122 -1.26 3.83 4.81
CA ARG A 122 -1.23 3.07 6.06
C ARG A 122 -2.57 3.06 6.79
N ALA A 123 -3.29 4.17 6.79
CA ALA A 123 -4.63 4.24 7.38
C ALA A 123 -5.63 3.38 6.61
N ALA A 124 -5.62 3.44 5.28
CA ALA A 124 -6.47 2.62 4.42
C ALA A 124 -6.19 1.11 4.60
N GLU A 125 -4.92 0.70 4.63
CA GLU A 125 -4.52 -0.69 4.86
C GLU A 125 -4.99 -1.21 6.23
N ARG A 126 -4.84 -0.39 7.29
CA ARG A 126 -5.36 -0.76 8.62
C ARG A 126 -6.88 -0.93 8.61
N GLN A 127 -7.59 -0.04 7.91
CA GLN A 127 -9.04 -0.12 7.78
C GLN A 127 -9.46 -1.40 7.05
N ASP A 128 -8.81 -1.74 5.95
CA ASP A 128 -9.05 -2.97 5.19
C ASP A 128 -8.80 -4.22 6.03
N LEU A 129 -7.71 -4.22 6.81
CA LEU A 129 -7.40 -5.32 7.73
C LEU A 129 -8.52 -5.52 8.76
N LEU A 130 -8.98 -4.42 9.39
CA LEU A 130 -10.07 -4.47 10.36
C LEU A 130 -11.38 -4.97 9.73
N LEU A 131 -11.70 -4.51 8.51
CA LEU A 131 -12.89 -4.97 7.80
C LEU A 131 -12.83 -6.47 7.49
N ARG A 132 -11.68 -6.98 7.05
CA ARG A 132 -11.47 -8.42 6.81
C ARG A 132 -11.62 -9.23 8.09
N GLU A 133 -11.07 -8.74 9.20
CA GLU A 133 -11.22 -9.39 10.51
C GLU A 133 -12.68 -9.39 10.96
N MET A 134 -13.39 -8.27 10.81
CA MET A 134 -14.83 -8.20 11.11
C MET A 134 -15.65 -9.17 10.27
N HIS A 135 -15.40 -9.24 8.95
CA HIS A 135 -16.07 -10.20 8.09
C HIS A 135 -15.83 -11.65 8.51
N HIS A 136 -14.60 -11.98 8.90
CA HIS A 136 -14.26 -13.30 9.41
C HIS A 136 -14.98 -13.60 10.73
N ARG A 137 -15.07 -12.64 11.64
CA ARG A 137 -15.82 -12.78 12.90
C ARG A 137 -17.31 -12.97 12.65
N VAL A 138 -17.92 -12.20 11.73
CA VAL A 138 -19.32 -12.34 11.36
C VAL A 138 -19.60 -13.73 10.78
N LYS A 139 -18.76 -14.25 9.87
CA LYS A 139 -18.88 -15.62 9.36
C LYS A 139 -18.83 -16.66 10.47
N ASN A 140 -17.93 -16.50 11.43
CA ASN A 140 -17.82 -17.41 12.58
C ASN A 140 -19.08 -17.37 13.45
N LEU A 141 -19.66 -16.17 13.69
CA LEU A 141 -20.93 -16.04 14.41
C LEU A 141 -22.06 -16.78 13.71
N PHE A 142 -22.18 -16.65 12.38
CA PHE A 142 -23.20 -17.39 11.63
C PHE A 142 -23.00 -18.91 11.70
N ALA A 143 -21.76 -19.40 11.65
CA ALA A 143 -21.44 -20.81 11.78
C ALA A 143 -21.84 -21.34 13.18
N ILE A 144 -21.53 -20.59 14.24
CA ILE A 144 -21.92 -20.94 15.62
C ILE A 144 -23.45 -20.92 15.77
N THR A 145 -24.10 -19.89 15.25
CA THR A 145 -25.56 -19.76 15.27
C THR A 145 -26.24 -20.94 14.55
N GLY A 146 -25.75 -21.30 13.36
CA GLY A 146 -26.22 -22.46 12.61
C GLY A 146 -26.06 -23.76 13.39
N SER A 147 -24.92 -23.95 14.08
CA SER A 147 -24.69 -25.11 14.94
C SER A 147 -25.66 -25.17 16.13
N ILE A 148 -25.92 -24.01 16.76
CA ILE A 148 -26.90 -23.90 17.87
C ILE A 148 -28.31 -24.30 17.39
N ILE A 149 -28.72 -23.78 16.24
CA ILE A 149 -30.04 -24.09 15.61
C ILE A 149 -30.14 -25.60 15.36
N THR A 150 -29.13 -26.18 14.71
CA THR A 150 -29.13 -27.60 14.37
C THR A 150 -29.18 -28.47 15.64
N LEU A 151 -28.45 -28.09 16.68
CA LEU A 151 -28.44 -28.83 17.93
C LEU A 151 -29.79 -28.71 18.68
N ALA A 152 -30.38 -27.50 18.71
CA ALA A 152 -31.68 -27.26 19.33
C ALA A 152 -32.80 -28.05 18.61
N ALA A 153 -32.75 -28.09 17.26
CA ALA A 153 -33.70 -28.85 16.45
C ALA A 153 -33.64 -30.36 16.67
N ARG A 154 -32.47 -30.91 17.07
CA ARG A 154 -32.34 -32.36 17.37
C ARG A 154 -32.85 -32.74 18.75
N THR A 155 -32.96 -31.80 19.69
CA THR A 155 -33.33 -32.07 21.08
C THR A 155 -34.76 -31.65 21.43
N ALA A 156 -35.31 -30.70 20.71
CA ALA A 156 -36.67 -30.20 20.96
C ALA A 156 -37.75 -31.18 20.44
N GLN A 157 -38.76 -31.46 21.27
CA GLN A 157 -39.89 -32.30 20.91
C GLN A 157 -41.10 -31.48 20.41
N THR A 158 -41.12 -30.18 20.76
CA THR A 158 -42.19 -29.26 20.36
C THR A 158 -41.60 -27.96 19.76
N PRO A 159 -42.35 -27.26 18.88
CA PRO A 159 -41.91 -25.96 18.37
C PRO A 159 -41.66 -24.90 19.46
N GLY A 160 -42.43 -24.96 20.56
CA GLY A 160 -42.26 -24.06 21.71
C GLY A 160 -40.95 -24.28 22.45
N GLU A 161 -40.55 -25.54 22.69
CA GLU A 161 -39.26 -25.89 23.29
C GLU A 161 -38.08 -25.45 22.40
N LEU A 162 -38.24 -25.63 21.08
CA LEU A 162 -37.21 -25.17 20.14
C LEU A 162 -36.97 -23.67 20.25
N ALA A 163 -38.05 -22.87 20.23
CA ALA A 163 -37.99 -21.42 20.32
C ALA A 163 -37.38 -20.94 21.65
N SER A 164 -37.79 -21.54 22.77
CA SER A 164 -37.21 -21.22 24.09
C SER A 164 -35.71 -21.55 24.16
N THR A 165 -35.33 -22.76 23.78
CA THR A 165 -33.93 -23.21 23.81
C THR A 165 -33.05 -22.35 22.91
N MET A 166 -33.53 -21.96 21.73
CA MET A 166 -32.79 -21.06 20.84
C MET A 166 -32.60 -19.68 21.46
N LYS A 167 -33.68 -19.09 22.04
CA LYS A 167 -33.63 -17.79 22.68
C LYS A 167 -32.58 -17.76 23.81
N ASP A 168 -32.63 -18.75 24.69
CA ASP A 168 -31.71 -18.83 25.85
C ASP A 168 -30.24 -18.95 25.40
N ARG A 169 -29.97 -19.77 24.38
CA ARG A 169 -28.62 -19.95 23.82
C ARG A 169 -28.12 -18.69 23.10
N LEU A 170 -28.98 -17.97 22.36
CA LEU A 170 -28.60 -16.72 21.71
C LEU A 170 -28.34 -15.60 22.72
N VAL A 171 -29.12 -15.51 23.79
CA VAL A 171 -28.87 -14.58 24.90
C VAL A 171 -27.55 -14.89 25.57
N ALA A 172 -27.25 -16.15 25.87
CA ALA A 172 -25.97 -16.56 26.43
C ALA A 172 -24.79 -16.21 25.50
N LEU A 173 -24.98 -16.36 24.18
CA LEU A 173 -23.96 -15.99 23.18
C LEU A 173 -23.73 -14.47 23.17
N SER A 174 -24.77 -13.65 23.28
CA SER A 174 -24.65 -12.18 23.29
C SER A 174 -23.96 -11.64 24.54
N GLN A 175 -24.02 -12.37 25.64
CA GLN A 175 -23.40 -11.99 26.92
C GLN A 175 -21.98 -12.56 27.11
N ALA A 176 -21.56 -13.48 26.24
CA ALA A 176 -20.25 -14.08 26.33
C ALA A 176 -19.15 -13.06 25.92
N PRO A 177 -18.13 -12.80 26.74
CA PRO A 177 -17.02 -11.96 26.35
C PRO A 177 -16.32 -12.54 25.11
N ALA A 178 -16.06 -11.69 24.12
CA ALA A 178 -15.53 -12.07 22.81
C ALA A 178 -14.29 -12.98 22.85
N THR A 179 -13.52 -12.95 23.93
CA THR A 179 -12.34 -13.77 24.16
C THR A 179 -12.63 -15.24 24.50
N LYS A 180 -13.83 -15.58 24.99
CA LYS A 180 -14.20 -16.96 25.35
C LYS A 180 -14.85 -17.72 24.20
N LEU A 181 -15.48 -17.04 23.26
CA LEU A 181 -16.16 -17.64 22.11
C LEU A 181 -15.19 -18.41 21.18
N PHE A 182 -13.90 -18.07 21.19
CA PHE A 182 -12.90 -18.64 20.27
C PHE A 182 -12.14 -19.85 20.81
N LYS A 183 -12.24 -20.16 22.11
CA LYS A 183 -11.49 -21.30 22.71
C LYS A 183 -12.24 -22.64 22.71
N SER A 184 -13.52 -22.67 22.38
CA SER A 184 -14.36 -23.86 22.54
C SER A 184 -14.84 -24.53 21.25
N VAL A 185 -14.32 -24.18 20.09
CA VAL A 185 -14.57 -24.96 18.89
C VAL A 185 -13.49 -26.07 18.83
N PRO A 186 -13.83 -27.33 19.10
CA PRO A 186 -12.88 -28.42 18.94
C PRO A 186 -12.49 -28.47 17.46
N ARG A 187 -11.18 -28.40 17.18
CA ARG A 187 -10.63 -28.69 15.87
C ARG A 187 -10.84 -30.18 15.53
N ARG A 188 -12.08 -30.54 15.18
CA ARG A 188 -12.38 -31.81 14.54
C ARG A 188 -13.19 -31.53 13.29
N CYS A 189 -12.49 -31.25 12.22
CA CYS A 189 -13.00 -31.48 10.88
C CYS A 189 -12.08 -32.52 10.24
N SER A 190 -12.29 -33.77 10.63
CA SER A 190 -11.61 -34.94 10.04
C SER A 190 -12.49 -35.65 9.01
N SER A 191 -13.33 -34.92 8.28
CA SER A 191 -14.13 -35.56 7.24
C SER A 191 -14.68 -34.63 6.15
N CYS A 192 -13.85 -33.67 5.66
CA CYS A 192 -14.18 -32.95 4.43
C CYS A 192 -12.90 -32.47 3.77
N CYS A 193 -12.30 -33.27 2.97
CA CYS A 193 -11.47 -33.07 1.80
C CYS A 193 -10.19 -33.93 1.79
N PRO A 194 -10.04 -34.91 0.89
CA PRO A 194 -8.84 -35.72 0.77
C PRO A 194 -7.63 -34.98 0.19
N ALA A 195 -7.75 -33.70 -0.15
CA ALA A 195 -6.71 -32.91 -0.81
C ALA A 195 -5.76 -32.11 0.11
N CYS A 196 -5.96 -32.15 1.44
CA CYS A 196 -5.10 -31.41 2.40
C CYS A 196 -4.05 -32.27 3.12
N PHE A 197 -3.74 -33.46 2.64
CA PHE A 197 -2.84 -34.41 3.33
C PHE A 197 -1.44 -34.53 2.71
N HIS A 198 -0.91 -33.48 2.09
CA HIS A 198 0.51 -33.46 1.70
C HIS A 198 1.14 -32.10 1.95
N HIS A 199 1.41 -31.77 3.20
CA HIS A 199 2.50 -30.86 3.56
C HIS A 199 2.59 -30.65 5.09
N THR A 200 2.94 -31.67 5.83
CA THR A 200 3.59 -31.50 7.14
C THR A 200 4.21 -32.84 7.55
N GLU A 201 5.40 -33.11 7.07
CA GLU A 201 6.40 -33.94 7.75
C GLU A 201 7.72 -33.80 7.02
N ARG A 202 8.60 -32.99 7.60
CA ARG A 202 10.05 -33.19 7.69
C ARG A 202 10.72 -31.93 8.25
N ALA A 203 10.72 -31.82 9.56
CA ALA A 203 11.78 -31.13 10.27
C ALA A 203 12.50 -32.18 11.09
N GLY A 204 13.67 -32.57 10.66
CA GLY A 204 14.53 -33.55 11.32
C GLY A 204 15.86 -33.63 10.62
N ASN A 205 16.79 -32.80 11.05
CA ASN A 205 18.22 -33.04 11.22
C ASN A 205 19.01 -33.77 10.12
N SER A 206 19.94 -33.06 9.45
CA SER A 206 21.37 -33.39 9.49
C SER A 206 22.15 -32.67 8.38
N SER A 207 23.20 -31.98 8.81
CA SER A 207 24.48 -31.66 8.16
C SER A 207 24.84 -32.46 6.89
N GLY A 208 25.28 -31.73 5.84
CA GLY A 208 26.10 -32.35 4.80
C GLY A 208 26.17 -31.64 3.47
N THR A 209 27.22 -30.86 3.29
CA THR A 209 28.05 -30.77 2.08
C THR A 209 27.49 -30.21 0.76
N PHE A 210 28.03 -29.08 0.41
CA PHE A 210 28.19 -28.44 -0.89
C PHE A 210 28.42 -29.40 -2.07
N MET A 211 27.66 -29.26 -3.15
CA MET A 211 28.17 -29.51 -4.52
C MET A 211 27.45 -28.64 -5.52
N ALA A 212 28.23 -27.83 -6.21
CA ALA A 212 27.85 -27.02 -7.36
C ALA A 212 27.41 -27.91 -8.53
N LYS A 213 26.33 -27.52 -9.21
CA LYS A 213 25.98 -28.08 -10.53
C LYS A 213 25.74 -26.94 -11.52
N THR A 214 26.75 -26.77 -12.33
CA THR A 214 26.80 -26.02 -13.58
C THR A 214 25.62 -26.38 -14.49
N TYR A 215 24.87 -25.38 -14.95
CA TYR A 215 23.90 -25.53 -16.02
C TYR A 215 24.52 -25.14 -17.35
N ARG A 216 24.69 -26.14 -18.20
CA ARG A 216 25.15 -26.02 -19.58
C ARG A 216 24.02 -25.50 -20.47
N SER A 217 24.36 -24.52 -21.28
CA SER A 217 23.63 -24.04 -22.44
C SER A 217 23.48 -25.13 -23.51
N ALA A 218 22.33 -25.20 -24.17
CA ALA A 218 22.14 -25.94 -25.41
C ALA A 218 21.63 -25.00 -26.52
N PRO A 219 22.02 -25.23 -27.79
CA PRO A 219 21.90 -24.26 -28.85
C PRO A 219 20.61 -24.37 -29.67
N SER A 220 20.36 -23.27 -30.39
CA SER A 220 19.36 -23.03 -31.43
C SER A 220 19.32 -24.08 -32.54
N ALA A 221 18.10 -24.38 -32.96
CA ALA A 221 17.73 -24.64 -34.34
C ALA A 221 16.37 -24.00 -34.63
#